data_418ee461d4b0a09507c6fa8651f5bbce
#
_entry.id   418ee461d4b0a09507c6fa8651f5bbce
#
_cell.length_a   1.000
_cell.length_b   1.000
_cell.length_c   1.000
_cell.angle_alpha   90.00
_cell.angle_beta   90.00
_cell.angle_gamma   90.00
#
_symmetry.space_group_name_H-M   'P 1'
#
loop_
_entity.id
_entity.type
_entity.pdbx_description
1 polymer ?
#
loop_
_entity_poly.entity_id
_entity_poly.type
_entity_poly.pdbx_seq_one_letter_code
_entity_poly.pdbx_strand_id
1 'polypeptide(L)'
;MGEAIVDPLPLHLTSRVAPELYDRILDNLRDSPSALSACSTVWRSWLPTCRYHLFSEVVLSQKFATFLRSRANQEIIPFIRNVAINGGRGDSNGKGEEDMFLLLGDLENLACLRMDKVVTWETHDLWRSVTLTAAGTPLSHRLSSLILHSVHFPSFSALTLFISTFFNLRELSVENVTWGRNVAHIEEGRLPPLQTSVLKKLRIASCSFRPIILWISPGLASGRVIEEDHLIPPRLTHLSLPGIFPNEGDLLGSFLRTLAASLESLEIGFFSHGSDSRDNRGSSIIIYACISV
;
A
#
# COMPACT_ATOMS: atom_id res chain seq x y z
N MET A 1 30.46 36.38 11.92
CA MET A 1 30.33 35.62 10.70
C MET A 1 29.42 36.42 9.80
N GLY A 2 29.97 37.06 8.73
CA GLY A 2 29.15 37.88 7.81
C GLY A 2 28.34 36.94 6.92
N GLU A 3 27.03 37.09 6.90
CA GLU A 3 26.18 36.47 5.88
C GLU A 3 26.60 37.01 4.52
N ALA A 4 27.10 36.11 3.67
CA ALA A 4 27.31 36.46 2.28
C ALA A 4 25.96 36.70 1.62
N ILE A 5 25.63 37.97 1.35
CA ILE A 5 24.51 38.35 0.53
C ILE A 5 24.78 37.81 -0.88
N VAL A 6 24.17 36.68 -1.22
CA VAL A 6 24.23 36.12 -2.57
C VAL A 6 23.28 36.94 -3.43
N ASP A 7 23.82 37.72 -4.36
CA ASP A 7 23.01 38.46 -5.33
C ASP A 7 22.15 37.49 -6.13
N PRO A 8 20.84 37.78 -6.30
CA PRO A 8 19.97 36.91 -7.10
C PRO A 8 20.45 36.87 -8.55
N LEU A 9 20.37 35.67 -9.16
CA LEU A 9 20.74 35.50 -10.57
C LEU A 9 19.97 36.47 -11.47
N PRO A 10 20.66 37.16 -12.40
CA PRO A 10 20.02 38.11 -13.31
C PRO A 10 18.88 37.45 -14.09
N LEU A 11 17.73 38.13 -14.19
CA LEU A 11 16.52 37.62 -14.85
C LEU A 11 16.75 37.17 -16.31
N HIS A 12 17.72 37.80 -17.01
CA HIS A 12 18.03 37.44 -18.39
C HIS A 12 18.74 36.09 -18.52
N LEU A 13 19.38 35.58 -17.47
CA LEU A 13 19.96 34.24 -17.45
C LEU A 13 18.90 33.20 -17.13
N THR A 14 18.00 33.49 -16.21
CA THR A 14 16.94 32.57 -15.79
C THR A 14 15.87 32.38 -16.87
N SER A 15 15.56 33.43 -17.67
CA SER A 15 14.60 33.31 -18.77
C SER A 15 15.08 32.51 -19.98
N ARG A 16 16.40 32.18 -20.05
CA ARG A 16 16.99 31.40 -21.14
C ARG A 16 17.07 29.89 -20.85
N VAL A 17 16.81 29.50 -19.62
CA VAL A 17 16.83 28.08 -19.25
C VAL A 17 15.42 27.52 -19.47
N ALA A 18 15.34 26.47 -20.29
CA ALA A 18 14.08 25.80 -20.55
C ALA A 18 13.47 25.22 -19.25
N PRO A 19 12.15 25.33 -19.06
CA PRO A 19 11.48 24.82 -17.84
C PRO A 19 11.80 23.37 -17.54
N GLU A 20 11.96 22.53 -18.55
CA GLU A 20 12.27 21.11 -18.45
C GLU A 20 13.66 20.86 -17.79
N LEU A 21 14.61 21.79 -17.93
CA LEU A 21 15.91 21.68 -17.28
C LEU A 21 15.80 21.96 -15.78
N TYR A 22 14.95 22.89 -15.39
CA TYR A 22 14.67 23.14 -13.97
C TYR A 22 14.00 21.94 -13.33
N ASP A 23 13.00 21.34 -13.99
CA ASP A 23 12.34 20.15 -13.48
C ASP A 23 13.35 19.00 -13.27
N ARG A 24 14.25 18.79 -14.25
CA ARG A 24 15.32 17.78 -14.09
C ARG A 24 16.27 18.07 -12.92
N ILE A 25 16.60 19.35 -12.68
CA ILE A 25 17.42 19.72 -11.52
C ILE A 25 16.68 19.40 -10.22
N LEU A 26 15.40 19.77 -10.13
CA LEU A 26 14.57 19.50 -8.96
C LEU A 26 14.34 18.00 -8.76
N ASP A 27 14.16 17.22 -9.84
CA ASP A 27 14.07 15.76 -9.80
C ASP A 27 15.33 15.12 -9.18
N ASN A 28 16.52 15.66 -9.48
CA ASN A 28 17.76 15.19 -8.88
C ASN A 28 17.90 15.58 -7.38
N LEU A 29 17.12 16.55 -6.92
CA LEU A 29 17.11 16.99 -5.51
C LEU A 29 16.05 16.29 -4.68
N ARG A 30 15.26 15.37 -5.27
CA ARG A 30 14.12 14.69 -4.59
C ARG A 30 14.48 14.05 -3.26
N ASP A 31 15.73 13.55 -3.13
CA ASP A 31 16.22 12.89 -1.92
C ASP A 31 16.81 13.89 -0.90
N SER A 32 16.71 15.20 -1.17
CA SER A 32 17.19 16.27 -0.30
C SER A 32 16.06 17.28 0.05
N PRO A 33 15.20 16.96 1.05
CA PRO A 33 14.09 17.84 1.42
C PRO A 33 14.51 19.27 1.79
N SER A 34 15.68 19.44 2.39
CA SER A 34 16.21 20.76 2.73
C SER A 34 16.54 21.60 1.49
N ALA A 35 17.15 20.99 0.47
CA ALA A 35 17.42 21.65 -0.80
C ALA A 35 16.14 22.00 -1.55
N LEU A 36 15.15 21.08 -1.60
CA LEU A 36 13.85 21.34 -2.21
C LEU A 36 13.10 22.47 -1.48
N SER A 37 13.15 22.50 -0.15
CA SER A 37 12.58 23.58 0.65
C SER A 37 13.22 24.93 0.32
N ALA A 38 14.56 24.98 0.22
CA ALA A 38 15.25 26.19 -0.21
C ALA A 38 14.86 26.60 -1.64
N CYS A 39 14.83 25.66 -2.59
CA CYS A 39 14.41 25.91 -3.97
C CYS A 39 12.97 26.48 -4.06
N SER A 40 12.07 26.01 -3.19
CA SER A 40 10.67 26.46 -3.17
C SER A 40 10.51 27.95 -2.84
N THR A 41 11.49 28.54 -2.18
CA THR A 41 11.51 29.97 -1.81
C THR A 41 12.20 30.86 -2.85
N VAL A 42 12.99 30.26 -3.76
CA VAL A 42 13.80 31.03 -4.73
C VAL A 42 12.95 31.51 -5.90
N TRP A 43 12.09 30.64 -6.44
CA TRP A 43 11.30 31.00 -7.62
C TRP A 43 9.91 30.38 -7.59
N ARG A 44 8.90 31.21 -7.87
CA ARG A 44 7.49 30.83 -7.81
C ARG A 44 7.12 29.69 -8.77
N SER A 45 7.77 29.62 -9.95
CA SER A 45 7.54 28.55 -10.93
C SER A 45 8.08 27.19 -10.48
N TRP A 46 9.03 27.13 -9.53
CA TRP A 46 9.56 25.90 -8.97
C TRP A 46 8.70 25.31 -7.87
N LEU A 47 7.83 26.15 -7.31
CA LEU A 47 7.00 25.77 -6.15
C LEU A 47 6.15 24.50 -6.39
N PRO A 48 5.48 24.31 -7.55
CA PRO A 48 4.72 23.10 -7.79
C PRO A 48 5.57 21.83 -7.81
N THR A 49 6.72 21.86 -8.50
CA THR A 49 7.63 20.70 -8.58
C THR A 49 8.29 20.42 -7.23
N CYS A 50 8.71 21.45 -6.49
CA CYS A 50 9.21 21.29 -5.13
C CYS A 50 8.15 20.71 -4.19
N ARG A 51 6.91 21.19 -4.24
CA ARG A 51 5.79 20.65 -3.44
C ARG A 51 5.48 19.21 -3.81
N TYR A 52 5.53 18.87 -5.10
CA TYR A 52 5.36 17.49 -5.53
C TYR A 52 6.38 16.57 -4.87
N HIS A 53 7.68 16.89 -4.94
CA HIS A 53 8.71 16.04 -4.33
C HIS A 53 8.67 16.03 -2.80
N LEU A 54 8.33 17.16 -2.16
CA LEU A 54 8.26 17.25 -0.70
C LEU A 54 7.06 16.51 -0.10
N PHE A 55 5.94 16.46 -0.82
CA PHE A 55 4.66 15.99 -0.28
C PHE A 55 4.05 14.80 -1.02
N SER A 56 4.68 14.32 -2.11
CA SER A 56 4.16 13.15 -2.83
C SER A 56 4.10 11.88 -1.96
N GLU A 57 5.00 11.77 -0.99
CA GLU A 57 5.04 10.68 -0.01
C GLU A 57 5.08 11.28 1.40
N VAL A 58 4.08 10.97 2.21
CA VAL A 58 3.95 11.52 3.56
C VAL A 58 3.63 10.44 4.58
N VAL A 59 4.17 10.62 5.79
CA VAL A 59 3.76 9.84 6.95
C VAL A 59 2.65 10.60 7.67
N LEU A 60 1.46 10.03 7.66
CA LEU A 60 0.30 10.62 8.30
C LEU A 60 0.41 10.46 9.82
N SER A 61 0.55 11.57 10.50
CA SER A 61 0.51 11.68 11.95
C SER A 61 -0.61 12.65 12.34
N GLN A 62 -1.06 12.61 13.59
CA GLN A 62 -2.05 13.53 14.08
C GLN A 62 -1.62 15.01 13.91
N LYS A 63 -0.33 15.30 14.11
CA LYS A 63 0.23 16.65 13.90
C LYS A 63 0.13 17.06 12.43
N PHE A 64 0.44 16.13 11.51
CA PHE A 64 0.37 16.39 10.08
C PHE A 64 -1.09 16.51 9.60
N ALA A 65 -2.01 15.71 10.16
CA ALA A 65 -3.44 15.83 9.88
C ALA A 65 -3.97 17.20 10.31
N THR A 66 -3.61 17.68 11.50
CA THR A 66 -3.97 19.03 11.97
C THR A 66 -3.36 20.11 11.09
N PHE A 67 -2.11 19.94 10.65
CA PHE A 67 -1.44 20.86 9.73
C PHE A 67 -2.19 20.97 8.39
N LEU A 68 -2.61 19.85 7.78
CA LEU A 68 -3.34 19.84 6.51
C LEU A 68 -4.74 20.45 6.60
N ARG A 69 -5.40 20.36 7.76
CA ARG A 69 -6.73 20.99 8.00
C ARG A 69 -6.66 22.50 8.06
N SER A 70 -5.48 23.08 8.27
CA SER A 70 -5.33 24.52 8.19
C SER A 70 -5.58 25.00 6.75
N ARG A 71 -6.43 26.00 6.59
CA ARG A 71 -6.79 26.57 5.28
C ARG A 71 -5.58 26.98 4.43
N ALA A 72 -4.53 27.46 5.09
CA ALA A 72 -3.29 27.87 4.41
C ALA A 72 -2.53 26.68 3.77
N ASN A 73 -2.77 25.45 4.22
CA ASN A 73 -2.03 24.27 3.79
C ASN A 73 -2.84 23.35 2.87
N GLN A 74 -4.10 23.67 2.58
CA GLN A 74 -4.94 22.89 1.67
C GLN A 74 -4.36 22.79 0.26
N GLU A 75 -3.56 23.79 -0.15
CA GLU A 75 -2.86 23.77 -1.44
C GLU A 75 -1.83 22.61 -1.56
N ILE A 76 -1.50 21.92 -0.47
CA ILE A 76 -0.57 20.79 -0.47
C ILE A 76 -1.29 19.48 -0.80
N ILE A 77 -2.58 19.37 -0.47
CA ILE A 77 -3.40 18.17 -0.65
C ILE A 77 -3.30 17.56 -2.05
N PRO A 78 -3.35 18.34 -3.15
CA PRO A 78 -3.26 17.77 -4.50
C PRO A 78 -1.93 17.08 -4.83
N PHE A 79 -0.87 17.35 -4.08
CA PHE A 79 0.45 16.75 -4.31
C PHE A 79 0.64 15.40 -3.58
N ILE A 80 -0.21 15.08 -2.59
CA ILE A 80 -0.11 13.86 -1.79
C ILE A 80 -0.63 12.68 -2.60
N ARG A 81 0.24 11.70 -2.87
CA ARG A 81 -0.07 10.48 -3.61
C ARG A 81 0.13 9.22 -2.80
N ASN A 82 1.12 9.21 -1.94
CA ASN A 82 1.50 8.07 -1.13
C ASN A 82 1.40 8.46 0.35
N VAL A 83 0.63 7.70 1.09
CA VAL A 83 0.44 7.93 2.52
C VAL A 83 0.87 6.69 3.29
N ALA A 84 1.73 6.90 4.28
CA ALA A 84 2.06 5.89 5.27
C ALA A 84 1.40 6.24 6.61
N ILE A 85 0.68 5.28 7.20
CA ILE A 85 0.12 5.37 8.55
C ILE A 85 0.93 4.43 9.43
N ASN A 86 1.58 4.97 10.44
CA ASN A 86 2.31 4.19 11.42
C ASN A 86 1.50 4.13 12.71
N GLY A 87 0.98 2.95 13.05
CA GLY A 87 0.39 2.67 14.35
C GLY A 87 1.48 2.60 15.41
N GLY A 88 1.77 3.71 16.09
CA GLY A 88 2.63 3.71 17.26
C GLY A 88 1.85 3.25 18.50
N ARG A 89 2.55 2.68 19.49
CA ARG A 89 2.04 2.56 20.88
C ARG A 89 1.92 3.96 21.51
N GLY A 90 1.22 4.87 20.86
CA GLY A 90 0.95 6.19 21.44
C GLY A 90 -0.26 6.11 22.38
N ASP A 91 -0.24 6.89 23.43
CA ASP A 91 -1.29 7.08 24.44
C ASP A 91 -2.62 7.62 23.85
N SER A 92 -2.96 7.22 22.63
CA SER A 92 -4.12 7.76 21.95
C SER A 92 -5.38 7.06 22.44
N ASN A 93 -6.23 7.82 23.10
CA ASN A 93 -7.62 7.47 23.39
C ASN A 93 -8.48 7.22 22.11
N GLY A 94 -7.92 6.65 21.06
CA GLY A 94 -8.60 6.30 19.78
C GLY A 94 -9.03 7.51 18.92
N LYS A 95 -9.34 8.66 19.50
CA LYS A 95 -9.86 9.84 18.77
C LYS A 95 -8.90 10.41 17.71
N GLY A 96 -7.59 10.28 17.90
CA GLY A 96 -6.60 10.78 16.94
C GLY A 96 -6.52 9.97 15.66
N GLU A 97 -6.84 8.68 15.72
CA GLU A 97 -6.84 7.79 14.56
C GLU A 97 -8.05 8.06 13.65
N GLU A 98 -9.23 8.33 14.21
CA GLU A 98 -10.42 8.70 13.44
C GLU A 98 -10.15 9.90 12.54
N ASP A 99 -9.53 10.92 13.10
CA ASP A 99 -9.19 12.13 12.37
C ASP A 99 -8.22 11.91 11.21
N MET A 100 -7.27 10.98 11.36
CA MET A 100 -6.34 10.61 10.30
C MET A 100 -7.05 9.87 9.15
N PHE A 101 -7.96 8.97 9.48
CA PHE A 101 -8.70 8.22 8.47
C PHE A 101 -9.69 9.09 7.70
N LEU A 102 -10.38 10.02 8.37
CA LEU A 102 -11.26 10.96 7.68
C LEU A 102 -10.50 11.81 6.66
N LEU A 103 -9.25 12.22 6.99
CA LEU A 103 -8.42 12.97 6.07
C LEU A 103 -8.07 12.20 4.78
N LEU A 104 -7.98 10.85 4.82
CA LEU A 104 -7.72 10.05 3.62
C LEU A 104 -8.80 10.27 2.54
N GLY A 105 -10.05 10.53 2.95
CA GLY A 105 -11.15 10.85 2.05
C GLY A 105 -10.92 12.15 1.27
N ASP A 106 -10.25 13.13 1.89
CA ASP A 106 -9.98 14.44 1.30
C ASP A 106 -8.78 14.44 0.34
N LEU A 107 -7.94 13.38 0.37
CA LEU A 107 -6.75 13.27 -0.48
C LEU A 107 -7.12 12.85 -1.90
N GLU A 108 -7.41 13.80 -2.78
CA GLU A 108 -7.94 13.55 -4.14
C GLU A 108 -7.02 12.71 -5.03
N ASN A 109 -5.71 12.78 -4.86
CA ASN A 109 -4.71 12.09 -5.68
C ASN A 109 -4.05 10.89 -4.99
N LEU A 110 -4.63 10.40 -3.88
CA LEU A 110 -4.08 9.27 -3.14
C LEU A 110 -4.12 7.99 -4.00
N ALA A 111 -2.93 7.48 -4.31
CA ALA A 111 -2.74 6.28 -5.13
C ALA A 111 -2.21 5.09 -4.32
N CYS A 112 -1.41 5.35 -3.28
CA CYS A 112 -0.81 4.32 -2.44
C CYS A 112 -1.11 4.58 -0.96
N LEU A 113 -1.60 3.56 -0.26
CA LEU A 113 -1.77 3.56 1.19
C LEU A 113 -0.91 2.46 1.80
N ARG A 114 0.00 2.86 2.67
CA ARG A 114 0.81 1.96 3.48
C ARG A 114 0.37 2.05 4.93
N MET A 115 0.15 0.92 5.55
CA MET A 115 -0.19 0.80 6.96
C MET A 115 0.85 -0.06 7.66
N ASP A 116 1.48 0.48 8.69
CA ASP A 116 2.53 -0.20 9.45
C ASP A 116 2.17 -0.23 10.94
N LYS A 117 2.18 -1.42 11.52
CA LYS A 117 1.96 -1.65 12.97
C LYS A 117 0.64 -1.09 13.53
N VAL A 118 -0.40 -1.08 12.71
CA VAL A 118 -1.73 -0.64 13.15
C VAL A 118 -2.41 -1.78 13.90
N VAL A 119 -2.68 -1.58 15.19
CA VAL A 119 -3.16 -2.63 16.10
C VAL A 119 -4.66 -2.51 16.40
N THR A 120 -5.24 -1.33 16.26
CA THR A 120 -6.61 -1.06 16.72
C THR A 120 -7.57 -0.91 15.54
N TRP A 121 -8.32 -1.98 15.27
CA TRP A 121 -9.40 -2.01 14.29
C TRP A 121 -10.77 -2.19 14.96
N GLU A 122 -10.93 -1.67 16.16
CA GLU A 122 -12.21 -1.78 16.87
C GLU A 122 -13.34 -1.00 16.17
N THR A 123 -12.99 -0.13 15.24
CA THR A 123 -13.95 0.73 14.57
C THR A 123 -14.20 0.31 13.11
N HIS A 124 -14.89 -0.82 12.95
CA HIS A 124 -15.39 -1.29 11.64
C HIS A 124 -16.19 -0.19 10.89
N ASP A 125 -16.78 0.74 11.63
CA ASP A 125 -17.60 1.82 11.06
C ASP A 125 -16.76 2.96 10.47
N LEU A 126 -15.51 3.17 10.92
CA LEU A 126 -14.63 4.19 10.37
C LEU A 126 -14.27 3.92 8.91
N TRP A 127 -14.00 2.67 8.55
CA TRP A 127 -13.66 2.32 7.17
C TRP A 127 -14.85 2.50 6.24
N ARG A 128 -16.05 2.20 6.68
CA ARG A 128 -17.26 2.49 5.93
C ARG A 128 -17.42 3.98 5.72
N SER A 129 -17.17 4.80 6.73
CA SER A 129 -17.29 6.25 6.58
C SER A 129 -16.23 6.80 5.64
N VAL A 130 -14.98 6.36 5.70
CA VAL A 130 -13.87 6.81 4.81
C VAL A 130 -14.11 6.39 3.35
N THR A 131 -14.68 5.22 3.13
CA THR A 131 -14.99 4.75 1.75
C THR A 131 -16.24 5.40 1.16
N LEU A 132 -17.17 5.87 2.00
CA LEU A 132 -18.45 6.44 1.57
C LEU A 132 -18.49 7.97 1.56
N THR A 133 -17.58 8.64 2.28
CA THR A 133 -17.58 10.10 2.38
C THR A 133 -16.51 10.70 1.49
N ALA A 134 -16.89 11.24 0.35
CA ALA A 134 -16.18 12.36 -0.23
C ALA A 134 -17.02 13.02 -1.30
N ALA A 135 -17.01 14.32 -1.33
CA ALA A 135 -17.51 15.17 -2.41
C ALA A 135 -16.65 15.02 -3.70
N GLY A 136 -16.28 13.81 -4.06
CA GLY A 136 -15.41 13.48 -5.19
C GLY A 136 -15.46 12.00 -5.51
N THR A 137 -14.52 11.52 -6.30
CA THR A 137 -14.34 10.07 -6.53
C THR A 137 -13.98 9.40 -5.20
N PRO A 138 -14.73 8.40 -4.73
CA PRO A 138 -14.44 7.72 -3.48
C PRO A 138 -13.01 7.18 -3.44
N LEU A 139 -12.39 7.13 -2.26
CA LEU A 139 -11.07 6.53 -2.06
C LEU A 139 -10.98 5.13 -2.68
N SER A 140 -12.11 4.39 -2.64
CA SER A 140 -12.26 3.07 -3.24
C SER A 140 -11.91 3.00 -4.74
N HIS A 141 -12.06 4.08 -5.49
CA HIS A 141 -11.75 4.14 -6.93
C HIS A 141 -10.38 4.73 -7.23
N ARG A 142 -9.76 5.41 -6.29
CA ARG A 142 -8.47 6.09 -6.49
C ARG A 142 -7.28 5.24 -6.10
N LEU A 143 -7.43 4.44 -5.03
CA LEU A 143 -6.34 3.64 -4.49
C LEU A 143 -5.97 2.52 -5.45
N SER A 144 -4.71 2.52 -5.89
CA SER A 144 -4.15 1.50 -6.78
C SER A 144 -3.14 0.57 -6.09
N SER A 145 -2.56 0.99 -4.96
CA SER A 145 -1.58 0.22 -4.20
C SER A 145 -1.92 0.23 -2.72
N LEU A 146 -1.97 -0.95 -2.10
CA LEU A 146 -2.22 -1.14 -0.67
C LEU A 146 -1.13 -2.01 -0.07
N ILE A 147 -0.45 -1.48 0.94
CA ILE A 147 0.63 -2.17 1.66
C ILE A 147 0.23 -2.28 3.13
N LEU A 148 0.04 -3.50 3.59
CA LEU A 148 -0.28 -3.84 4.98
C LEU A 148 0.93 -4.52 5.60
N HIS A 149 1.57 -3.88 6.57
CA HIS A 149 2.72 -4.43 7.28
C HIS A 149 2.46 -4.45 8.78
N SER A 150 2.58 -5.63 9.38
CA SER A 150 2.39 -5.81 10.83
C SER A 150 1.03 -5.29 11.35
N VAL A 151 -0.02 -5.51 10.58
CA VAL A 151 -1.39 -5.05 10.91
C VAL A 151 -2.19 -6.20 11.52
N HIS A 152 -2.96 -5.90 12.56
CA HIS A 152 -3.85 -6.87 13.19
C HIS A 152 -5.31 -6.55 12.88
N PHE A 153 -6.04 -7.51 12.30
CA PHE A 153 -7.49 -7.42 12.05
C PHE A 153 -8.27 -8.24 13.06
N PRO A 154 -9.50 -7.84 13.45
CA PRO A 154 -10.33 -8.61 14.36
C PRO A 154 -10.73 -9.98 13.80
N SER A 155 -10.83 -10.11 12.48
CA SER A 155 -11.13 -11.36 11.78
C SER A 155 -10.58 -11.33 10.35
N PHE A 156 -10.52 -12.52 9.71
CA PHE A 156 -10.20 -12.61 8.28
C PHE A 156 -11.26 -11.93 7.41
N SER A 157 -12.54 -12.02 7.81
CA SER A 157 -13.64 -11.33 7.11
C SER A 157 -13.47 -9.80 7.15
N ALA A 158 -12.96 -9.24 8.25
CA ALA A 158 -12.68 -7.81 8.33
C ALA A 158 -11.55 -7.40 7.37
N LEU A 159 -10.48 -8.21 7.25
CA LEU A 159 -9.41 -8.01 6.28
C LEU A 159 -9.95 -8.04 4.84
N THR A 160 -10.72 -9.08 4.49
CA THR A 160 -11.25 -9.23 3.13
C THR A 160 -12.24 -8.13 2.77
N LEU A 161 -13.10 -7.75 3.69
CA LEU A 161 -14.03 -6.64 3.51
C LEU A 161 -13.28 -5.33 3.27
N PHE A 162 -12.25 -5.06 4.07
CA PHE A 162 -11.42 -3.87 3.92
C PHE A 162 -10.74 -3.81 2.54
N ILE A 163 -10.07 -4.87 2.12
CA ILE A 163 -9.39 -4.90 0.81
C ILE A 163 -10.41 -4.81 -0.34
N SER A 164 -11.58 -5.46 -0.22
CA SER A 164 -12.63 -5.46 -1.25
C SER A 164 -13.27 -4.10 -1.47
N THR A 165 -13.08 -3.14 -0.56
CA THR A 165 -13.57 -1.76 -0.77
C THR A 165 -12.80 -1.01 -1.87
N PHE A 166 -11.61 -1.48 -2.25
CA PHE A 166 -10.74 -0.81 -3.23
C PHE A 166 -10.87 -1.44 -4.62
N PHE A 167 -11.74 -0.92 -5.46
CA PHE A 167 -12.09 -1.49 -6.77
C PHE A 167 -10.97 -1.42 -7.81
N ASN A 168 -10.06 -0.46 -7.70
CA ASN A 168 -8.97 -0.25 -8.65
C ASN A 168 -7.61 -0.75 -8.14
N LEU A 169 -7.61 -1.63 -7.14
CA LEU A 169 -6.39 -2.12 -6.52
C LEU A 169 -5.58 -2.97 -7.51
N ARG A 170 -4.40 -2.46 -7.87
CA ARG A 170 -3.45 -3.13 -8.78
C ARG A 170 -2.33 -3.83 -8.05
N GLU A 171 -1.97 -3.34 -6.89
CA GLU A 171 -0.87 -3.84 -6.08
C GLU A 171 -1.35 -4.07 -4.64
N LEU A 172 -1.20 -5.28 -4.16
CA LEU A 172 -1.50 -5.69 -2.79
C LEU A 172 -0.28 -6.33 -2.15
N SER A 173 0.18 -5.76 -1.06
CA SER A 173 1.23 -6.36 -0.22
C SER A 173 0.67 -6.60 1.17
N VAL A 174 0.73 -7.85 1.62
CA VAL A 174 0.27 -8.31 2.93
C VAL A 174 1.47 -8.96 3.62
N GLU A 175 2.04 -8.29 4.62
CA GLU A 175 3.24 -8.73 5.30
C GLU A 175 3.04 -8.71 6.82
N ASN A 176 3.29 -9.83 7.46
CA ASN A 176 3.13 -10.00 8.92
C ASN A 176 1.73 -9.56 9.42
N VAL A 177 0.71 -9.77 8.59
CA VAL A 177 -0.68 -9.47 8.94
C VAL A 177 -1.28 -10.62 9.71
N THR A 178 -1.91 -10.30 10.83
CA THR A 178 -2.57 -11.28 11.69
C THR A 178 -4.04 -10.94 11.86
N TRP A 179 -4.84 -11.93 12.17
CA TRP A 179 -6.27 -11.78 12.49
C TRP A 179 -6.68 -12.65 13.66
N GLY A 180 -7.70 -12.21 14.38
CA GLY A 180 -8.26 -12.93 15.51
C GLY A 180 -8.80 -14.31 15.10
N ARG A 181 -8.70 -15.26 16.02
CA ARG A 181 -9.15 -16.65 15.81
C ARG A 181 -10.68 -16.82 15.85
N ASN A 182 -11.44 -15.77 16.05
CA ASN A 182 -12.88 -15.82 15.91
C ASN A 182 -13.26 -16.11 14.45
N VAL A 183 -12.78 -17.27 14.03
CA VAL A 183 -13.31 -18.01 12.89
C VAL A 183 -14.64 -18.60 13.35
N ALA A 184 -15.60 -17.76 13.69
CA ALA A 184 -16.98 -18.14 13.45
C ALA A 184 -16.96 -18.54 11.98
N HIS A 185 -17.10 -19.85 11.72
CA HIS A 185 -17.08 -20.49 10.43
C HIS A 185 -17.15 -19.48 9.30
N ILE A 186 -16.03 -19.27 8.60
CA ILE A 186 -16.06 -18.55 7.34
C ILE A 186 -17.10 -19.34 6.57
N GLU A 187 -18.34 -18.84 6.52
CA GLU A 187 -19.30 -19.29 5.55
C GLU A 187 -18.65 -18.96 4.23
N GLU A 188 -17.94 -19.94 3.66
CA GLU A 188 -17.10 -19.82 2.46
C GLU A 188 -17.84 -19.22 1.26
N GLY A 189 -19.14 -19.02 1.37
CA GLY A 189 -20.01 -18.43 0.35
C GLY A 189 -20.33 -16.94 0.50
N ARG A 190 -19.86 -16.23 1.53
CA ARG A 190 -20.30 -14.84 1.80
C ARG A 190 -19.20 -13.79 1.86
N LEU A 191 -17.94 -14.16 1.62
CA LEU A 191 -16.88 -13.15 1.54
C LEU A 191 -17.06 -12.30 0.26
N PRO A 192 -16.96 -10.97 0.37
CA PRO A 192 -17.04 -10.13 -0.81
C PRO A 192 -15.92 -10.50 -1.77
N PRO A 193 -16.22 -10.73 -3.06
CA PRO A 193 -15.20 -11.10 -4.01
C PRO A 193 -14.20 -9.94 -4.21
N LEU A 194 -12.92 -10.27 -4.22
CA LEU A 194 -11.91 -9.32 -4.68
C LEU A 194 -12.10 -9.11 -6.20
N GLN A 195 -12.00 -7.87 -6.67
CA GLN A 195 -11.94 -7.61 -8.11
C GLN A 195 -10.57 -8.01 -8.66
N THR A 196 -10.35 -9.31 -8.77
CA THR A 196 -9.06 -9.90 -9.17
C THR A 196 -8.63 -9.53 -10.59
N SER A 197 -9.58 -9.14 -11.44
CA SER A 197 -9.29 -8.76 -12.84
C SER A 197 -8.36 -7.54 -12.97
N VAL A 198 -8.28 -6.69 -11.95
CA VAL A 198 -7.46 -5.48 -11.95
C VAL A 198 -6.13 -5.69 -11.21
N LEU A 199 -6.07 -6.66 -10.29
CA LEU A 199 -4.88 -6.92 -9.47
C LEU A 199 -3.75 -7.49 -10.33
N LYS A 200 -2.61 -6.80 -10.33
CA LYS A 200 -1.42 -7.17 -11.11
C LYS A 200 -0.27 -7.68 -10.26
N LYS A 201 -0.10 -7.13 -9.07
CA LYS A 201 0.99 -7.49 -8.17
C LYS A 201 0.44 -7.94 -6.82
N LEU A 202 0.87 -9.11 -6.38
CA LEU A 202 0.52 -9.68 -5.08
C LEU A 202 1.79 -10.09 -4.35
N ARG A 203 1.96 -9.57 -3.13
CA ARG A 203 2.99 -10.00 -2.19
C ARG A 203 2.32 -10.49 -0.92
N ILE A 204 2.66 -11.70 -0.49
CA ILE A 204 2.20 -12.29 0.77
C ILE A 204 3.43 -12.78 1.52
N ALA A 205 3.71 -12.21 2.68
CA ALA A 205 4.88 -12.53 3.48
C ALA A 205 4.52 -12.69 4.96
N SER A 206 5.08 -13.70 5.61
CA SER A 206 4.98 -13.89 7.06
C SER A 206 3.54 -13.87 7.60
N CYS A 207 2.58 -14.36 6.82
CA CYS A 207 1.18 -14.52 7.23
C CYS A 207 0.60 -15.81 6.67
N SER A 208 -0.57 -16.24 7.16
CA SER A 208 -1.25 -17.43 6.66
C SER A 208 -1.61 -17.25 5.16
N PHE A 209 -0.90 -17.99 4.32
CA PHE A 209 -1.07 -17.96 2.86
C PHE A 209 -2.41 -18.55 2.43
N ARG A 210 -2.80 -19.69 3.00
CA ARG A 210 -3.98 -20.46 2.59
C ARG A 210 -5.29 -19.65 2.55
N PRO A 211 -5.73 -18.92 3.61
CA PRO A 211 -6.97 -18.18 3.59
C PRO A 211 -6.99 -17.11 2.50
N ILE A 212 -5.86 -16.42 2.30
CA ILE A 212 -5.75 -15.33 1.31
C ILE A 212 -5.89 -15.90 -0.10
N ILE A 213 -5.21 -17.00 -0.42
CA ILE A 213 -5.28 -17.62 -1.76
C ILE A 213 -6.67 -18.19 -2.04
N LEU A 214 -7.28 -18.87 -1.08
CA LEU A 214 -8.65 -19.38 -1.24
C LEU A 214 -9.67 -18.25 -1.44
N TRP A 215 -9.44 -17.09 -0.85
CA TRP A 215 -10.28 -15.92 -1.07
C TRP A 215 -10.06 -15.29 -2.46
N ILE A 216 -8.80 -15.19 -2.92
CA ILE A 216 -8.46 -14.65 -4.25
C ILE A 216 -8.90 -15.60 -5.38
N SER A 217 -8.83 -16.90 -5.13
CA SER A 217 -9.18 -17.95 -6.08
C SER A 217 -10.11 -18.98 -5.43
N PRO A 218 -11.37 -18.64 -5.22
CA PRO A 218 -12.32 -19.50 -4.48
C PRO A 218 -12.56 -20.85 -5.17
N GLY A 219 -12.34 -20.96 -6.46
CA GLY A 219 -12.42 -22.22 -7.20
C GLY A 219 -11.44 -23.30 -6.70
N LEU A 220 -10.35 -22.90 -6.03
CA LEU A 220 -9.38 -23.84 -5.45
C LEU A 220 -9.91 -24.57 -4.19
N ALA A 221 -10.90 -23.97 -3.50
CA ALA A 221 -11.46 -24.56 -2.26
C ALA A 221 -12.36 -25.77 -2.53
N SER A 222 -13.09 -25.75 -3.63
CA SER A 222 -14.17 -26.72 -3.86
C SER A 222 -13.72 -28.05 -4.45
N GLY A 223 -12.50 -28.17 -4.95
CA GLY A 223 -12.05 -29.36 -5.71
C GLY A 223 -12.97 -29.73 -6.87
N ARG A 224 -14.04 -29.00 -7.07
CA ARG A 224 -14.96 -29.14 -8.18
C ARG A 224 -14.51 -28.21 -9.28
N VAL A 225 -14.49 -28.70 -10.49
CA VAL A 225 -14.45 -27.87 -11.68
C VAL A 225 -15.76 -27.07 -11.63
N ILE A 226 -15.71 -25.88 -11.04
CA ILE A 226 -16.84 -24.95 -11.07
C ILE A 226 -16.97 -24.62 -12.54
N GLU A 227 -18.16 -24.87 -13.09
CA GLU A 227 -18.48 -24.53 -14.49
C GLU A 227 -17.98 -23.12 -14.76
N GLU A 228 -17.16 -23.01 -15.80
CA GLU A 228 -16.20 -21.93 -16.09
C GLU A 228 -16.79 -20.52 -16.22
N ASP A 229 -18.12 -20.35 -16.09
CA ASP A 229 -18.79 -19.14 -16.59
C ASP A 229 -18.67 -17.88 -15.69
N HIS A 230 -18.17 -17.96 -14.45
CA HIS A 230 -18.24 -16.79 -13.54
C HIS A 230 -16.98 -16.41 -12.77
N LEU A 231 -15.89 -17.16 -12.87
CA LEU A 231 -14.64 -16.83 -12.17
C LEU A 231 -13.56 -16.38 -13.17
N ILE A 232 -13.46 -15.07 -13.36
CA ILE A 232 -12.33 -14.50 -14.10
C ILE A 232 -11.07 -14.76 -13.27
N PRO A 233 -10.12 -15.58 -13.78
CA PRO A 233 -8.89 -15.82 -13.03
C PRO A 233 -8.13 -14.52 -12.80
N PRO A 234 -7.44 -14.37 -11.67
CA PRO A 234 -6.64 -13.19 -11.42
C PRO A 234 -5.56 -13.05 -12.53
N ARG A 235 -5.45 -11.86 -13.09
CA ARG A 235 -4.43 -11.54 -14.11
C ARG A 235 -3.16 -11.01 -13.45
N LEU A 236 -2.64 -11.76 -12.47
CA LEU A 236 -1.41 -11.40 -11.78
C LEU A 236 -0.22 -11.51 -12.74
N THR A 237 0.55 -10.43 -12.82
CA THR A 237 1.82 -10.42 -13.54
C THR A 237 3.01 -10.63 -12.60
N HIS A 238 2.89 -10.26 -11.33
CA HIS A 238 3.94 -10.41 -10.34
C HIS A 238 3.40 -11.06 -9.07
N LEU A 239 4.02 -12.13 -8.64
CA LEU A 239 3.70 -12.85 -7.41
C LEU A 239 4.97 -13.00 -6.56
N SER A 240 4.92 -12.51 -5.31
CA SER A 240 6.01 -12.62 -4.34
C SER A 240 5.53 -13.30 -3.06
N LEU A 241 6.08 -14.45 -2.75
CA LEU A 241 5.74 -15.33 -1.64
C LEU A 241 7.02 -15.72 -0.86
N PRO A 242 7.66 -14.78 -0.15
CA PRO A 242 8.98 -15.01 0.46
C PRO A 242 8.98 -15.94 1.67
N GLY A 243 7.87 -16.53 2.03
CA GLY A 243 7.79 -17.45 3.17
C GLY A 243 6.56 -18.34 3.10
N ILE A 244 6.70 -19.53 2.50
CA ILE A 244 5.66 -20.55 2.39
C ILE A 244 6.04 -21.73 3.28
N PHE A 245 5.07 -22.30 3.96
CA PHE A 245 5.27 -23.54 4.67
C PHE A 245 5.23 -24.73 3.70
N PRO A 246 6.07 -25.78 3.91
CA PRO A 246 6.12 -26.94 3.01
C PRO A 246 4.76 -27.65 2.80
N ASN A 247 3.90 -27.63 3.83
CA ASN A 247 2.55 -28.21 3.77
C ASN A 247 1.55 -27.42 2.90
N GLU A 248 1.93 -26.24 2.40
CA GLU A 248 1.11 -25.41 1.51
C GLU A 248 1.47 -25.60 0.02
N GLY A 249 2.42 -26.51 -0.28
CA GLY A 249 2.94 -26.73 -1.62
C GLY A 249 1.88 -27.13 -2.66
N ASP A 250 0.95 -28.01 -2.29
CA ASP A 250 -0.13 -28.47 -3.19
C ASP A 250 -1.08 -27.33 -3.58
N LEU A 251 -1.45 -26.51 -2.60
CA LEU A 251 -2.27 -25.32 -2.83
C LEU A 251 -1.54 -24.32 -3.72
N LEU A 252 -0.25 -24.07 -3.44
CA LEU A 252 0.59 -23.22 -4.26
C LEU A 252 0.66 -23.73 -5.71
N GLY A 253 0.95 -25.00 -5.91
CA GLY A 253 1.01 -25.60 -7.23
C GLY A 253 -0.31 -25.47 -8.01
N SER A 254 -1.44 -25.61 -7.34
CA SER A 254 -2.75 -25.39 -7.92
C SER A 254 -3.00 -23.93 -8.26
N PHE A 255 -2.62 -23.00 -7.39
CA PHE A 255 -2.72 -21.58 -7.63
C PHE A 255 -1.85 -21.11 -8.80
N LEU A 256 -0.60 -21.56 -8.87
CA LEU A 256 0.30 -21.21 -9.98
C LEU A 256 -0.22 -21.70 -11.32
N ARG A 257 -0.89 -22.86 -11.37
CA ARG A 257 -1.53 -23.34 -12.61
C ARG A 257 -2.62 -22.39 -13.10
N THR A 258 -3.38 -21.75 -12.19
CA THR A 258 -4.41 -20.77 -12.60
C THR A 258 -3.82 -19.47 -13.11
N LEU A 259 -2.58 -19.15 -12.73
CA LEU A 259 -1.88 -17.92 -13.11
C LEU A 259 -0.95 -18.08 -14.32
N ALA A 260 -0.70 -19.31 -14.78
CA ALA A 260 0.36 -19.62 -15.74
C ALA A 260 0.32 -18.78 -17.03
N ALA A 261 -0.87 -18.36 -17.46
CA ALA A 261 -1.03 -17.55 -18.68
C ALA A 261 -0.73 -16.03 -18.48
N SER A 262 -0.64 -15.55 -17.24
CA SER A 262 -0.50 -14.11 -16.96
C SER A 262 0.74 -13.74 -16.15
N LEU A 263 1.41 -14.73 -15.54
CA LEU A 263 2.50 -14.49 -14.62
C LEU A 263 3.81 -14.22 -15.36
N GLU A 264 4.39 -13.04 -15.13
CA GLU A 264 5.67 -12.59 -15.70
C GLU A 264 6.83 -12.71 -14.71
N SER A 265 6.53 -12.58 -13.41
CA SER A 265 7.55 -12.60 -12.36
C SER A 265 7.05 -13.38 -11.16
N LEU A 266 7.89 -14.30 -10.67
CA LEU A 266 7.61 -15.16 -9.52
C LEU A 266 8.79 -15.14 -8.56
N GLU A 267 8.52 -14.76 -7.30
CA GLU A 267 9.46 -14.85 -6.18
C GLU A 267 8.89 -15.81 -5.15
N ILE A 268 9.60 -16.90 -4.83
CA ILE A 268 9.18 -17.87 -3.83
C ILE A 268 10.31 -18.09 -2.83
N GLY A 269 9.96 -18.10 -1.56
CA GLY A 269 10.83 -18.53 -0.45
C GLY A 269 10.12 -19.54 0.43
N PHE A 270 10.84 -20.53 0.94
CA PHE A 270 10.30 -21.53 1.84
C PHE A 270 10.90 -21.36 3.24
N PHE A 271 10.06 -21.55 4.27
CA PHE A 271 10.57 -21.72 5.62
C PHE A 271 11.20 -23.11 5.76
N SER A 272 12.48 -23.18 6.11
CA SER A 272 13.08 -24.44 6.52
C SER A 272 12.66 -24.73 7.96
N HIS A 273 12.02 -25.89 8.22
CA HIS A 273 11.94 -26.45 9.57
C HIS A 273 13.34 -26.89 9.97
N GLY A 274 14.12 -26.01 10.56
CA GLY A 274 15.31 -26.40 11.30
C GLY A 274 14.88 -27.20 12.54
N SER A 275 15.02 -28.50 12.45
CA SER A 275 14.86 -29.44 13.59
C SER A 275 16.03 -29.27 14.53
N ASP A 276 16.23 -28.30 15.23
CA ASP A 276 17.11 -28.11 16.36
C ASP A 276 17.69 -26.71 16.41
N SER A 277 17.10 -25.89 17.25
CA SER A 277 17.88 -25.10 18.20
C SER A 277 17.04 -23.97 18.80
N ARG A 278 17.27 -23.75 20.07
CA ARG A 278 16.67 -22.76 20.94
C ARG A 278 16.94 -21.30 20.51
N ASP A 279 17.51 -21.07 19.33
CA ASP A 279 17.75 -19.76 18.73
C ASP A 279 16.74 -19.51 17.60
N ASN A 280 15.79 -18.65 17.89
CA ASN A 280 14.65 -18.23 17.06
C ASN A 280 15.04 -17.40 15.83
N ARG A 281 16.17 -17.70 15.19
CA ARG A 281 16.59 -17.13 13.90
C ARG A 281 16.41 -18.16 12.81
N GLY A 282 15.15 -18.32 12.35
CA GLY A 282 14.86 -19.17 11.19
C GLY A 282 15.68 -18.71 9.98
N SER A 283 16.61 -19.56 9.54
CA SER A 283 17.33 -19.37 8.29
C SER A 283 16.35 -19.56 7.14
N SER A 284 15.90 -18.48 6.53
CA SER A 284 15.09 -18.51 5.33
C SER A 284 15.99 -18.83 4.14
N ILE A 285 15.80 -19.98 3.52
CA ILE A 285 16.40 -20.25 2.20
C ILE A 285 15.49 -19.59 1.17
N ILE A 286 15.89 -18.44 0.66
CA ILE A 286 15.17 -17.75 -0.39
C ILE A 286 15.69 -18.30 -1.73
N ILE A 287 14.84 -19.06 -2.41
CA ILE A 287 15.10 -19.51 -3.78
C ILE A 287 14.44 -18.48 -4.71
N TYR A 288 15.24 -17.66 -5.35
CA TYR A 288 14.75 -16.77 -6.40
C TYR A 288 14.59 -17.57 -7.69
N ALA A 289 13.38 -17.84 -8.10
CA ALA A 289 13.08 -18.28 -9.44
C ALA A 289 12.49 -17.12 -10.23
N CYS A 290 13.31 -16.38 -10.97
CA CYS A 290 12.81 -15.50 -12.04
C CYS A 290 12.43 -16.39 -13.20
N ILE A 291 11.15 -16.66 -13.40
CA ILE A 291 10.63 -17.28 -14.60
C ILE A 291 10.23 -16.13 -15.52
N SER A 292 11.10 -15.77 -16.46
CA SER A 292 10.69 -15.00 -17.63
C SER A 292 10.06 -15.99 -18.62
N VAL A 293 8.78 -15.86 -18.87
CA VAL A 293 8.05 -16.61 -19.91
C VAL A 293 8.17 -15.85 -21.22
#